data_f55ace89c3321f7cd8ed48a070a1dc16
#
_entry.id   f55ace89c3321f7cd8ed48a070a1dc16
#
_cell.length_a   1.000
_cell.length_b   1.000
_cell.length_c   1.000
_cell.angle_alpha   90.00
_cell.angle_beta   90.00
_cell.angle_gamma   90.00
#
_symmetry.space_group_name_H-M   'P 1'
#
loop_
_entity.id
_entity.type
_entity.pdbx_description
1 polymer ?
#
loop_
_entity_poly.entity_id
_entity_poly.type
_entity_poly.pdbx_seq_one_letter_code
_entity_poly.pdbx_strand_id
1 'polypeptide(L)'
;MATLAQIDVTRDDVFVGLPMPLNFRPPAPMTDEEMIAFSRRNRPYQIERNAEGELEIMSPVGFDGGRREAEVARQLGNWTEQNGGVYVGANTGFNLPDTSMRCPDAAWISEITWQSIGKEARRGYSPVCPEFLIEILSESDSRSKLEAKMEMWIANGVKLAWMIDPYRATVSIYRPNAEVEVLDRPGSVEAGDPVPGFRLSTLLLWDE
;
A
#
# COMPACT_ATOMS: atom_id res chain seq x y z
N MET A 1 25.53 26.86 13.75
CA MET A 1 24.73 25.83 14.47
C MET A 1 23.35 26.42 14.72
N ALA A 2 22.34 25.96 13.99
CA ALA A 2 20.98 26.38 14.24
C ALA A 2 20.46 25.57 15.44
N THR A 3 20.18 26.27 16.54
CA THR A 3 19.53 25.68 17.70
C THR A 3 18.12 25.30 17.30
N LEU A 4 17.81 24.01 17.28
CA LEU A 4 16.42 23.54 17.21
C LEU A 4 15.69 24.18 18.39
N ALA A 5 14.71 25.03 18.09
CA ALA A 5 13.81 25.55 19.11
C ALA A 5 13.13 24.34 19.75
N GLN A 6 13.35 24.13 21.01
CA GLN A 6 12.65 23.15 21.81
C GLN A 6 11.23 23.68 21.95
N ILE A 7 10.30 23.07 21.18
CA ILE A 7 8.88 23.39 21.33
C ILE A 7 8.47 22.72 22.63
N ASP A 8 8.21 23.56 23.65
CA ASP A 8 7.66 23.10 24.93
C ASP A 8 6.16 22.84 24.70
N VAL A 9 5.83 21.62 24.27
CA VAL A 9 4.45 21.21 23.94
C VAL A 9 3.93 20.49 25.15
N THR A 10 2.86 20.99 25.75
CA THR A 10 2.15 20.27 26.79
C THR A 10 1.51 19.00 26.18
N ARG A 11 1.26 17.97 27.00
CA ARG A 11 0.74 16.68 26.51
C ARG A 11 -0.56 16.84 25.73
N ASP A 12 -1.35 17.86 26.00
CA ASP A 12 -2.61 18.15 25.33
C ASP A 12 -2.40 18.87 23.98
N ASP A 13 -1.28 19.61 23.82
CA ASP A 13 -0.98 20.34 22.58
C ASP A 13 -0.33 19.45 21.50
N VAL A 14 0.34 18.35 21.88
CA VAL A 14 1.02 17.44 20.95
C VAL A 14 0.03 16.66 20.08
N PHE A 15 -1.21 16.46 20.54
CA PHE A 15 -2.18 15.59 19.90
C PHE A 15 -3.39 16.32 19.32
N VAL A 16 -3.44 17.64 19.43
CA VAL A 16 -4.51 18.42 18.81
C VAL A 16 -4.17 18.70 17.35
N GLY A 17 -4.52 17.74 16.46
CA GLY A 17 -4.86 18.10 15.11
C GLY A 17 -3.74 18.28 14.09
N LEU A 18 -2.67 17.47 14.10
CA LEU A 18 -1.96 17.27 12.86
C LEU A 18 -2.86 16.42 11.94
N PRO A 19 -3.37 16.98 10.82
CA PRO A 19 -4.17 16.19 9.90
C PRO A 19 -3.31 15.06 9.33
N MET A 20 -3.74 13.84 9.51
CA MET A 20 -3.12 12.69 8.84
C MET A 20 -3.96 12.34 7.60
N PRO A 21 -3.31 11.94 6.50
CA PRO A 21 -1.86 11.90 6.31
C PRO A 21 -1.23 13.30 6.28
N LEU A 22 -0.01 13.41 6.84
CA LEU A 22 0.77 14.62 6.77
C LEU A 22 1.57 14.66 5.47
N ASN A 23 1.31 15.65 4.62
CA ASN A 23 2.08 15.86 3.40
C ASN A 23 3.26 16.78 3.68
N PHE A 24 4.44 16.38 3.26
CA PHE A 24 5.68 17.11 3.45
C PHE A 24 6.50 17.12 2.15
N ARG A 25 6.93 18.31 1.73
CA ARG A 25 7.86 18.45 0.60
C ARG A 25 9.27 18.64 1.11
N PRO A 26 10.20 17.68 0.90
CA PRO A 26 11.60 17.86 1.24
C PRO A 26 12.21 19.05 0.50
N PRO A 27 13.21 19.75 1.08
CA PRO A 27 13.87 20.89 0.43
C PRO A 27 14.68 20.50 -0.81
N ALA A 28 15.01 19.22 -0.99
CA ALA A 28 15.63 18.63 -2.16
C ALA A 28 15.05 17.24 -2.41
N PRO A 29 15.03 16.74 -3.67
CA PRO A 29 14.62 15.36 -3.98
C PRO A 29 15.46 14.36 -3.17
N MET A 30 14.80 13.35 -2.64
CA MET A 30 15.46 12.27 -1.90
C MET A 30 15.75 11.09 -2.83
N THR A 31 16.95 10.51 -2.70
CA THR A 31 17.26 9.22 -3.31
C THR A 31 16.49 8.08 -2.62
N ASP A 32 16.46 6.91 -3.22
CA ASP A 32 15.82 5.74 -2.62
C ASP A 32 16.50 5.30 -1.32
N GLU A 33 17.83 5.41 -1.24
CA GLU A 33 18.59 5.14 -0.01
C GLU A 33 18.26 6.13 1.11
N GLU A 34 18.14 7.42 0.78
CA GLU A 34 17.74 8.46 1.74
C GLU A 34 16.31 8.24 2.21
N MET A 35 15.41 7.85 1.30
CA MET A 35 14.01 7.53 1.62
C MET A 35 13.92 6.34 2.59
N ILE A 36 14.67 5.26 2.33
CA ILE A 36 14.75 4.10 3.24
C ILE A 36 15.30 4.51 4.61
N ALA A 37 16.37 5.31 4.62
CA ALA A 37 16.99 5.76 5.86
C ALA A 37 16.05 6.68 6.65
N PHE A 38 15.30 7.54 5.97
CA PHE A 38 14.29 8.42 6.57
C PHE A 38 13.15 7.61 7.19
N SER A 39 12.57 6.68 6.43
CA SER A 39 11.50 5.80 6.91
C SER A 39 11.93 4.98 8.14
N ARG A 40 13.14 4.40 8.13
CA ARG A 40 13.66 3.63 9.27
C ARG A 40 13.79 4.45 10.55
N ARG A 41 14.16 5.74 10.45
CA ARG A 41 14.30 6.63 11.61
C ARG A 41 12.97 7.14 12.15
N ASN A 42 11.91 7.09 11.36
CA ASN A 42 10.60 7.62 11.70
C ASN A 42 9.55 6.54 11.99
N ARG A 43 9.97 5.33 12.33
CA ARG A 43 9.04 4.29 12.78
C ARG A 43 8.28 4.76 14.04
N PRO A 44 7.00 4.42 14.18
CA PRO A 44 6.25 3.40 13.43
C PRO A 44 5.48 3.94 12.20
N TYR A 45 5.65 5.19 11.83
CA TYR A 45 4.92 5.79 10.70
C TYR A 45 5.22 5.08 9.39
N GLN A 46 4.18 4.86 8.58
CA GLN A 46 4.33 4.54 7.18
C GLN A 46 4.59 5.83 6.40
N ILE A 47 5.56 5.80 5.49
CA ILE A 47 5.95 6.97 4.70
C ILE A 47 6.02 6.54 3.25
N GLU A 48 5.24 7.22 2.42
CA GLU A 48 5.24 7.06 0.97
C GLU A 48 5.81 8.32 0.31
N ARG A 49 6.23 8.22 -0.95
CA ARG A 49 6.66 9.33 -1.79
C ARG A 49 5.82 9.33 -3.07
N ASN A 50 5.23 10.46 -3.43
CA ASN A 50 4.55 10.60 -4.71
C ASN A 50 5.53 10.90 -5.86
N ALA A 51 5.03 10.95 -7.11
CA ALA A 51 5.85 11.21 -8.30
C ALA A 51 6.47 12.63 -8.28
N GLU A 52 5.87 13.58 -7.58
CA GLU A 52 6.36 14.94 -7.40
C GLU A 52 7.43 15.05 -6.31
N GLY A 53 7.77 13.95 -5.64
CA GLY A 53 8.75 13.87 -4.57
C GLY A 53 8.25 14.34 -3.19
N GLU A 54 6.95 14.56 -3.03
CA GLU A 54 6.35 14.84 -1.72
C GLU A 54 6.21 13.56 -0.91
N LEU A 55 6.43 13.67 0.38
CA LEU A 55 6.25 12.58 1.34
C LEU A 55 4.86 12.64 1.95
N GLU A 56 4.22 11.49 2.02
CA GLU A 56 2.97 11.26 2.71
C GLU A 56 3.26 10.40 3.94
N ILE A 57 3.03 10.97 5.13
CA ILE A 57 3.31 10.31 6.41
C ILE A 57 1.99 9.90 7.03
N MET A 58 1.82 8.61 7.25
CA MET A 58 0.60 8.01 7.78
C MET A 58 0.79 7.47 9.18
N SER A 59 -0.25 7.60 10.00
CA SER A 59 -0.29 6.98 11.34
C SER A 59 -0.36 5.45 11.24
N PRO A 60 0.01 4.73 12.30
CA PRO A 60 -0.30 3.31 12.39
C PRO A 60 -1.80 3.05 12.20
N VAL A 61 -2.13 1.95 11.53
CA VAL A 61 -3.51 1.54 11.28
C VAL A 61 -4.20 1.13 12.60
N GLY A 62 -5.51 1.39 12.68
CA GLY A 62 -6.33 0.94 13.81
C GLY A 62 -6.54 -0.58 13.82
N PHE A 63 -7.10 -1.11 14.93
CA PHE A 63 -7.24 -2.56 15.14
C PHE A 63 -8.01 -3.26 14.01
N ASP A 64 -9.15 -2.69 13.58
CA ASP A 64 -9.97 -3.28 12.51
C ASP A 64 -9.30 -3.23 11.14
N GLY A 65 -8.62 -2.12 10.83
CA GLY A 65 -7.81 -2.01 9.62
C GLY A 65 -6.72 -3.09 9.60
N GLY A 66 -5.93 -3.19 10.67
CA GLY A 66 -4.87 -4.20 10.78
C GLY A 66 -5.39 -5.64 10.72
N ARG A 67 -6.61 -5.92 11.26
CA ARG A 67 -7.26 -7.22 11.12
C ARG A 67 -7.60 -7.54 9.66
N ARG A 68 -8.13 -6.55 8.92
CA ARG A 68 -8.47 -6.71 7.49
C ARG A 68 -7.22 -6.91 6.64
N GLU A 69 -6.17 -6.13 6.86
CA GLU A 69 -4.87 -6.29 6.20
C GLU A 69 -4.29 -7.69 6.45
N ALA A 70 -4.28 -8.14 7.71
CA ALA A 70 -3.79 -9.45 8.08
C ALA A 70 -4.59 -10.57 7.42
N GLU A 71 -5.93 -10.46 7.34
CA GLU A 71 -6.80 -11.45 6.71
C GLU A 71 -6.56 -11.54 5.20
N VAL A 72 -6.43 -10.41 4.52
CA VAL A 72 -6.12 -10.37 3.08
C VAL A 72 -4.75 -10.98 2.82
N ALA A 73 -3.73 -10.56 3.56
CA ALA A 73 -2.37 -11.09 3.41
C ALA A 73 -2.32 -12.60 3.69
N ARG A 74 -3.05 -13.09 4.70
CA ARG A 74 -3.13 -14.52 5.04
C ARG A 74 -3.74 -15.33 3.90
N GLN A 75 -4.84 -14.86 3.30
CA GLN A 75 -5.50 -15.58 2.20
C GLN A 75 -4.60 -15.60 0.96
N LEU A 76 -3.97 -14.47 0.63
CA LEU A 76 -3.01 -14.39 -0.48
C LEU A 76 -1.80 -15.29 -0.23
N GLY A 77 -1.29 -15.33 1.01
CA GLY A 77 -0.19 -16.21 1.40
C GLY A 77 -0.52 -17.68 1.24
N ASN A 78 -1.69 -18.12 1.71
CA ASN A 78 -2.14 -19.52 1.57
C ASN A 78 -2.22 -19.94 0.09
N TRP A 79 -2.69 -19.06 -0.77
CA TRP A 79 -2.72 -19.33 -2.22
C TRP A 79 -1.31 -19.38 -2.80
N THR A 80 -0.44 -18.44 -2.41
CA THR A 80 0.95 -18.35 -2.88
C THR A 80 1.76 -19.59 -2.54
N GLU A 81 1.57 -20.20 -1.37
CA GLU A 81 2.23 -21.45 -0.97
C GLU A 81 1.97 -22.60 -1.95
N GLN A 82 0.82 -22.61 -2.61
CA GLN A 82 0.42 -23.65 -3.54
C GLN A 82 0.72 -23.32 -5.02
N ASN A 83 0.83 -22.03 -5.34
CA ASN A 83 0.87 -21.56 -6.72
C ASN A 83 2.20 -20.85 -7.07
N GLY A 84 3.06 -20.62 -6.08
CA GLY A 84 4.35 -19.99 -6.28
C GLY A 84 4.31 -18.46 -6.32
N GLY A 85 5.49 -17.85 -6.51
CA GLY A 85 5.69 -16.42 -6.38
C GLY A 85 5.95 -16.00 -4.93
N VAL A 86 5.87 -14.72 -4.67
CA VAL A 86 6.08 -14.14 -3.33
C VAL A 86 4.97 -13.14 -3.04
N TYR A 87 4.33 -13.29 -1.90
CA TYR A 87 3.42 -12.28 -1.37
C TYR A 87 4.11 -11.43 -0.31
N VAL A 88 3.64 -10.19 -0.17
CA VAL A 88 4.06 -9.26 0.87
C VAL A 88 2.84 -8.58 1.47
N GLY A 89 2.95 -8.18 2.74
CA GLY A 89 1.92 -7.42 3.46
C GLY A 89 2.20 -5.92 3.47
N ALA A 90 1.39 -5.21 4.22
CA ALA A 90 1.48 -3.77 4.45
C ALA A 90 2.89 -3.31 4.85
N ASN A 91 3.20 -2.06 4.58
CA ASN A 91 4.53 -1.46 4.80
C ASN A 91 5.69 -2.05 3.95
N THR A 92 5.41 -2.84 2.93
CA THR A 92 6.42 -3.25 1.95
C THR A 92 6.48 -2.23 0.82
N GLY A 93 7.58 -1.48 0.73
CA GLY A 93 7.75 -0.42 -0.25
C GLY A 93 8.13 -0.92 -1.63
N PHE A 94 7.56 -0.30 -2.65
CA PHE A 94 7.85 -0.51 -4.07
C PHE A 94 8.25 0.82 -4.69
N ASN A 95 9.44 0.89 -5.28
CA ASN A 95 9.86 1.99 -6.13
C ASN A 95 9.26 1.79 -7.52
N LEU A 96 8.54 2.79 -8.00
CA LEU A 96 7.77 2.71 -9.24
C LEU A 96 8.43 3.47 -10.38
N PRO A 97 8.10 3.17 -11.64
CA PRO A 97 8.67 3.84 -12.81
C PRO A 97 8.50 5.36 -12.83
N ASP A 98 7.41 5.89 -12.26
CA ASP A 98 7.15 7.32 -12.14
C ASP A 98 7.93 8.00 -11.00
N THR A 99 8.91 7.31 -10.40
CA THR A 99 9.73 7.74 -9.26
C THR A 99 9.00 7.78 -7.92
N SER A 100 7.74 7.43 -7.86
CA SER A 100 7.04 7.28 -6.59
C SER A 100 7.51 6.04 -5.83
N MET A 101 7.31 6.03 -4.52
CA MET A 101 7.50 4.86 -3.64
C MET A 101 6.21 4.66 -2.86
N ARG A 102 5.61 3.49 -3.02
CA ARG A 102 4.31 3.17 -2.46
C ARG A 102 4.32 1.83 -1.72
N CYS A 103 3.43 1.72 -0.75
CA CYS A 103 3.25 0.52 0.08
C CYS A 103 1.79 0.06 -0.03
N PRO A 104 1.49 -1.02 -0.75
CA PRO A 104 0.13 -1.59 -0.75
C PRO A 104 -0.13 -2.39 0.53
N ASP A 105 -1.41 -2.62 0.87
CA ASP A 105 -1.78 -3.43 2.03
C ASP A 105 -1.46 -4.92 1.84
N ALA A 106 -1.56 -5.41 0.63
CA ALA A 106 -1.02 -6.71 0.22
C ALA A 106 -0.62 -6.69 -1.25
N ALA A 107 0.45 -7.39 -1.60
CA ALA A 107 0.86 -7.55 -3.00
C ALA A 107 1.47 -8.93 -3.26
N TRP A 108 1.46 -9.30 -4.54
CA TRP A 108 2.10 -10.50 -5.03
C TRP A 108 2.96 -10.21 -6.27
N ILE A 109 4.09 -10.87 -6.32
CA ILE A 109 4.99 -10.89 -7.48
C ILE A 109 5.25 -12.35 -7.92
N SER A 110 5.35 -12.55 -9.22
CA SER A 110 5.62 -13.88 -9.77
C SER A 110 7.02 -14.37 -9.37
N GLU A 111 7.22 -15.68 -9.40
CA GLU A 111 8.56 -16.27 -9.17
C GLU A 111 9.60 -15.72 -10.14
N ILE A 112 9.22 -15.48 -11.40
CA ILE A 112 10.10 -14.90 -12.41
C ILE A 112 10.55 -13.50 -11.99
N THR A 113 9.62 -12.65 -11.60
CA THR A 113 9.91 -11.30 -11.11
C THR A 113 10.74 -11.34 -9.84
N TRP A 114 10.40 -12.21 -8.87
CA TRP A 114 11.20 -12.38 -7.66
C TRP A 114 12.64 -12.79 -7.93
N GLN A 115 12.86 -13.74 -8.82
CA GLN A 115 14.21 -14.19 -9.18
C GLN A 115 15.03 -13.10 -9.90
N SER A 116 14.38 -12.15 -10.57
CA SER A 116 15.06 -11.01 -11.20
C SER A 116 15.62 -10.01 -10.20
N ILE A 117 15.12 -9.99 -8.96
CA ILE A 117 15.56 -9.05 -7.92
C ILE A 117 16.82 -9.60 -7.24
N GLY A 118 17.92 -8.88 -7.38
CA GLY A 118 19.19 -9.23 -6.71
C GLY A 118 19.07 -9.21 -5.18
N LYS A 119 19.85 -10.04 -4.49
CA LYS A 119 19.79 -10.18 -3.02
C LYS A 119 19.98 -8.85 -2.28
N GLU A 120 20.84 -7.96 -2.75
CA GLU A 120 21.03 -6.65 -2.12
C GLU A 120 19.82 -5.75 -2.30
N ALA A 121 19.19 -5.74 -3.48
CA ALA A 121 17.98 -4.98 -3.75
C ALA A 121 16.79 -5.41 -2.85
N ARG A 122 16.72 -6.70 -2.49
CA ARG A 122 15.70 -7.24 -1.57
C ARG A 122 15.80 -6.70 -0.13
N ARG A 123 16.92 -6.04 0.23
CA ARG A 123 17.09 -5.40 1.56
C ARG A 123 16.49 -4.00 1.64
N GLY A 124 16.21 -3.40 0.49
CA GLY A 124 15.57 -2.10 0.34
C GLY A 124 14.09 -2.20 -0.03
N TYR A 125 13.59 -1.12 -0.61
CA TYR A 125 12.30 -1.15 -1.30
C TYR A 125 12.42 -1.91 -2.62
N SER A 126 11.35 -2.60 -3.02
CA SER A 126 11.35 -3.38 -4.26
C SER A 126 11.62 -2.47 -5.47
N PRO A 127 12.59 -2.82 -6.34
CA PRO A 127 12.84 -2.05 -7.57
C PRO A 127 11.89 -2.45 -8.71
N VAL A 128 10.93 -3.33 -8.45
CA VAL A 128 9.95 -3.82 -9.42
C VAL A 128 8.55 -3.56 -8.92
N CYS A 129 7.64 -3.23 -9.85
CA CYS A 129 6.22 -3.10 -9.56
C CYS A 129 5.60 -4.49 -9.31
N PRO A 130 4.67 -4.65 -8.36
CA PRO A 130 3.97 -5.92 -8.18
C PRO A 130 3.04 -6.20 -9.36
N GLU A 131 2.82 -7.49 -9.67
CA GLU A 131 1.85 -7.86 -10.70
C GLU A 131 0.41 -7.79 -10.20
N PHE A 132 0.20 -8.05 -8.91
CA PHE A 132 -1.10 -7.98 -8.25
C PHE A 132 -0.98 -7.27 -6.90
N LEU A 133 -1.98 -6.47 -6.56
CA LEU A 133 -2.07 -5.85 -5.24
C LEU A 133 -3.52 -5.64 -4.78
N ILE A 134 -3.64 -5.43 -3.48
CA ILE A 134 -4.89 -5.09 -2.80
C ILE A 134 -4.64 -3.88 -1.91
N GLU A 135 -5.52 -2.89 -1.98
CA GLU A 135 -5.61 -1.73 -1.09
C GLU A 135 -6.96 -1.77 -0.38
N ILE A 136 -6.98 -1.43 0.90
CA ILE A 136 -8.17 -1.42 1.75
C ILE A 136 -8.40 -0.01 2.24
N LEU A 137 -9.56 0.55 1.95
CA LEU A 137 -9.92 1.89 2.40
C LEU A 137 -10.01 1.92 3.93
N SER A 138 -9.26 2.82 4.56
CA SER A 138 -9.38 3.09 6.00
C SER A 138 -10.44 4.16 6.29
N GLU A 139 -10.89 4.27 7.55
CA GLU A 139 -11.90 5.25 7.95
C GLU A 139 -11.47 6.70 7.71
N SER A 140 -10.16 6.97 7.84
CA SER A 140 -9.60 8.31 7.65
C SER A 140 -9.28 8.65 6.21
N ASP A 141 -9.36 7.68 5.29
CA ASP A 141 -8.96 7.88 3.90
C ASP A 141 -10.06 8.53 3.06
N SER A 142 -9.63 9.33 2.10
CA SER A 142 -10.52 9.77 1.03
C SER A 142 -10.60 8.69 -0.05
N ARG A 143 -11.81 8.19 -0.29
CA ARG A 143 -12.06 7.23 -1.37
C ARG A 143 -11.51 7.71 -2.71
N SER A 144 -11.73 8.97 -3.07
CA SER A 144 -11.26 9.52 -4.35
C SER A 144 -9.73 9.55 -4.45
N LYS A 145 -9.02 9.75 -3.33
CA LYS A 145 -7.55 9.65 -3.30
C LYS A 145 -7.10 8.21 -3.50
N LEU A 146 -7.79 7.26 -2.89
CA LEU A 146 -7.47 5.84 -3.06
C LEU A 146 -7.78 5.38 -4.50
N GLU A 147 -8.88 5.82 -5.10
CA GLU A 147 -9.19 5.57 -6.51
C GLU A 147 -8.07 6.09 -7.42
N ALA A 148 -7.59 7.33 -7.21
CA ALA A 148 -6.44 7.87 -7.94
C ALA A 148 -5.14 7.07 -7.69
N LYS A 149 -4.92 6.57 -6.47
CA LYS A 149 -3.79 5.67 -6.15
C LYS A 149 -3.90 4.35 -6.93
N MET A 150 -5.10 3.80 -7.08
CA MET A 150 -5.32 2.58 -7.89
C MET A 150 -5.00 2.81 -9.37
N GLU A 151 -5.44 3.92 -9.94
CA GLU A 151 -5.11 4.29 -11.32
C GLU A 151 -3.59 4.48 -11.50
N MET A 152 -2.93 5.11 -10.54
CA MET A 152 -1.47 5.26 -10.52
C MET A 152 -0.77 3.89 -10.49
N TRP A 153 -1.24 2.91 -9.69
CA TRP A 153 -0.68 1.56 -9.67
C TRP A 153 -0.77 0.90 -11.06
N ILE A 154 -1.94 0.97 -11.71
CA ILE A 154 -2.13 0.42 -13.05
C ILE A 154 -1.22 1.12 -14.08
N ALA A 155 -1.12 2.46 -14.03
CA ALA A 155 -0.25 3.23 -14.93
C ALA A 155 1.24 2.86 -14.76
N ASN A 156 1.66 2.41 -13.57
CA ASN A 156 3.02 1.96 -13.29
C ASN A 156 3.28 0.47 -13.60
N GLY A 157 2.29 -0.25 -14.15
CA GLY A 157 2.50 -1.60 -14.69
C GLY A 157 1.88 -2.74 -13.87
N VAL A 158 1.12 -2.44 -12.83
CA VAL A 158 0.30 -3.46 -12.13
C VAL A 158 -0.71 -4.05 -13.12
N LYS A 159 -0.82 -5.38 -13.13
CA LYS A 159 -1.71 -6.11 -14.05
C LYS A 159 -3.13 -6.27 -13.51
N LEU A 160 -3.26 -6.32 -12.19
CA LEU A 160 -4.53 -6.45 -11.49
C LEU A 160 -4.41 -5.78 -10.12
N ALA A 161 -5.35 -4.92 -9.79
CA ALA A 161 -5.41 -4.31 -8.48
C ALA A 161 -6.85 -4.28 -7.95
N TRP A 162 -7.02 -4.57 -6.67
CA TRP A 162 -8.31 -4.54 -6.00
C TRP A 162 -8.33 -3.46 -4.94
N MET A 163 -9.37 -2.61 -4.98
CA MET A 163 -9.68 -1.68 -3.90
C MET A 163 -10.88 -2.22 -3.13
N ILE A 164 -10.68 -2.48 -1.85
CA ILE A 164 -11.72 -2.94 -0.94
C ILE A 164 -12.21 -1.75 -0.12
N ASP A 165 -13.50 -1.49 -0.17
CA ASP A 165 -14.17 -0.49 0.69
C ASP A 165 -15.04 -1.23 1.71
N PRO A 166 -14.55 -1.41 2.95
CA PRO A 166 -15.28 -2.12 4.00
C PRO A 166 -16.59 -1.45 4.39
N TYR A 167 -16.65 -0.13 4.29
CA TYR A 167 -17.77 0.70 4.75
C TYR A 167 -18.95 0.67 3.80
N ARG A 168 -18.67 0.55 2.49
CA ARG A 168 -19.68 0.37 1.44
C ARG A 168 -19.87 -1.10 1.05
N ALA A 169 -19.04 -1.97 1.61
CA ALA A 169 -18.98 -3.39 1.27
C ALA A 169 -18.79 -3.64 -0.24
N THR A 170 -17.91 -2.88 -0.88
CA THR A 170 -17.63 -3.01 -2.31
C THR A 170 -16.18 -3.41 -2.58
N VAL A 171 -15.97 -4.13 -3.71
CA VAL A 171 -14.64 -4.38 -4.26
C VAL A 171 -14.59 -3.79 -5.66
N SER A 172 -13.67 -2.84 -5.88
CA SER A 172 -13.42 -2.27 -7.20
C SER A 172 -12.18 -2.93 -7.80
N ILE A 173 -12.30 -3.43 -9.02
CA ILE A 173 -11.29 -4.22 -9.72
C ILE A 173 -10.73 -3.38 -10.87
N TYR A 174 -9.41 -3.14 -10.82
CA TYR A 174 -8.68 -2.33 -11.79
C TYR A 174 -7.78 -3.23 -12.64
N ARG A 175 -7.83 -3.02 -13.96
CA ARG A 175 -6.99 -3.70 -14.96
C ARG A 175 -6.51 -2.71 -16.02
N PRO A 176 -5.34 -2.92 -16.65
CA PRO A 176 -4.92 -2.10 -17.77
C PRO A 176 -5.95 -2.10 -18.92
N ASN A 177 -6.25 -0.94 -19.46
CA ASN A 177 -7.14 -0.75 -20.62
C ASN A 177 -8.56 -1.31 -20.44
N ALA A 178 -9.06 -1.38 -19.22
CA ALA A 178 -10.41 -1.82 -18.90
C ALA A 178 -11.13 -0.79 -18.02
N GLU A 179 -12.45 -0.77 -18.11
CA GLU A 179 -13.27 -0.02 -17.16
C GLU A 179 -13.20 -0.69 -15.78
N VAL A 180 -13.34 0.11 -14.72
CA VAL A 180 -13.35 -0.40 -13.34
C VAL A 180 -14.63 -1.19 -13.11
N GLU A 181 -14.47 -2.46 -12.77
CA GLU A 181 -15.57 -3.33 -12.35
C GLU A 181 -15.81 -3.15 -10.85
N VAL A 182 -17.05 -2.92 -10.44
CA VAL A 182 -17.42 -2.77 -9.03
C VAL A 182 -18.38 -3.89 -8.62
N LEU A 183 -17.97 -4.67 -7.63
CA LEU A 183 -18.78 -5.72 -7.03
C LEU A 183 -19.42 -5.20 -5.74
N ASP A 184 -20.73 -5.36 -5.61
CA ASP A 184 -21.49 -4.97 -4.43
C ASP A 184 -21.63 -6.16 -3.48
N ARG A 185 -21.17 -6.01 -2.25
CA ARG A 185 -21.16 -6.98 -1.14
C ARG A 185 -20.91 -8.44 -1.60
N PRO A 186 -19.84 -8.69 -2.38
CA PRO A 186 -19.54 -10.06 -2.78
C PRO A 186 -19.15 -10.89 -1.55
N GLY A 187 -19.57 -12.17 -1.51
CA GLY A 187 -19.11 -13.12 -0.49
C GLY A 187 -17.68 -13.62 -0.75
N SER A 188 -17.23 -13.52 -1.99
CA SER A 188 -15.85 -13.77 -2.40
C SER A 188 -15.58 -13.12 -3.75
N VAL A 189 -14.29 -12.85 -4.03
CA VAL A 189 -13.80 -12.33 -5.31
C VAL A 189 -12.82 -13.31 -5.91
N GLU A 190 -13.02 -13.68 -7.16
CA GLU A 190 -12.10 -14.54 -7.91
C GLU A 190 -11.19 -13.70 -8.79
N ALA A 191 -9.90 -14.01 -8.76
CA ALA A 191 -8.91 -13.40 -9.63
C ALA A 191 -8.65 -14.27 -10.86
N GLY A 192 -8.49 -13.59 -12.00
CA GLY A 192 -7.84 -14.16 -13.18
C GLY A 192 -6.34 -13.86 -13.16
N ASP A 193 -5.73 -13.77 -14.36
CA ASP A 193 -4.33 -13.35 -14.47
C ASP A 193 -4.09 -12.01 -13.73
N PRO A 194 -2.94 -11.86 -13.04
CA PRO A 194 -1.76 -12.74 -12.98
C PRO A 194 -1.80 -13.78 -11.86
N VAL A 195 -2.88 -13.89 -11.10
CA VAL A 195 -3.05 -14.80 -9.95
C VAL A 195 -4.22 -15.76 -10.15
N PRO A 196 -4.18 -16.63 -11.18
CA PRO A 196 -5.29 -17.49 -11.55
C PRO A 196 -5.65 -18.45 -10.41
N GLY A 197 -6.95 -18.52 -10.11
CA GLY A 197 -7.47 -19.37 -9.03
C GLY A 197 -7.30 -18.77 -7.61
N PHE A 198 -6.73 -17.58 -7.47
CA PHE A 198 -6.84 -16.86 -6.20
C PHE A 198 -8.28 -16.43 -5.97
N ARG A 199 -8.80 -16.80 -4.81
CA ARG A 199 -10.16 -16.46 -4.37
C ARG A 199 -10.08 -15.85 -2.98
N LEU A 200 -10.44 -14.57 -2.87
CA LEU A 200 -10.54 -13.87 -1.61
C LEU A 200 -11.94 -14.01 -1.04
N SER A 201 -12.08 -14.61 0.13
CA SER A 201 -13.29 -14.50 0.94
C SER A 201 -13.37 -13.12 1.57
N THR A 202 -14.48 -12.45 1.40
CA THR A 202 -14.69 -11.08 1.90
C THR A 202 -15.53 -11.02 3.17
N LEU A 203 -15.99 -12.17 3.66
CA LEU A 203 -16.92 -12.27 4.81
C LEU A 203 -16.42 -11.59 6.09
N LEU A 204 -15.11 -11.53 6.28
CA LEU A 204 -14.47 -10.90 7.45
C LEU A 204 -13.96 -9.46 7.16
N LEU A 205 -14.22 -8.93 5.99
CA LEU A 205 -13.68 -7.62 5.57
C LEU A 205 -14.68 -6.49 5.76
N TRP A 206 -15.98 -6.79 5.76
CA TRP A 206 -17.02 -5.78 5.85
C TRP A 206 -17.14 -5.19 7.25
N ASP A 207 -17.54 -3.93 7.30
CA ASP A 207 -18.01 -3.29 8.51
C ASP A 207 -19.44 -3.77 8.79
N GLU A 208 -19.75 -4.16 10.05
CA GLU A 208 -21.07 -4.67 10.47
C GLU A 208 -21.98 -3.54 10.91
#